data_fd5ce3cdd8c6517a91b37ba670932cf0
#
_entry.id   fd5ce3cdd8c6517a91b37ba670932cf0
#
_cell.length_a   1.000
_cell.length_b   1.000
_cell.length_c   1.000
_cell.angle_alpha   90.00
_cell.angle_beta   90.00
_cell.angle_gamma   90.00
#
_symmetry.space_group_name_H-M   'P 1'
#
loop_
_entity.id
_entity.type
_entity.pdbx_description
1 polymer ?
#
loop_
_entity_poly.entity_id
_entity_poly.type
_entity_poly.pdbx_seq_one_letter_code
_entity_poly.pdbx_strand_id
1 'polypeptide(L)'
;MKIWARLITDGKNVKDTLYADNMPLNFDSYENMLRKVAELLEISSPVTMQIHFKHFKEFNVHRFIPDDFVESFDYDSMEIECYE
;
A
#
# COMPACT_ATOMS: atom_id res chain seq x y z
N MET A 1 -3.23 9.54 9.45
CA MET A 1 -3.83 8.28 8.93
C MET A 1 -3.12 7.09 9.55
N LYS A 2 -3.84 5.98 9.68
CA LYS A 2 -3.30 4.72 10.20
C LYS A 2 -3.53 3.65 9.16
N ILE A 3 -2.44 3.02 8.72
CA ILE A 3 -2.43 2.08 7.59
C ILE A 3 -1.89 0.73 8.04
N TRP A 4 -2.59 -0.34 7.65
CA TRP A 4 -2.10 -1.70 7.77
C TRP A 4 -1.77 -2.18 6.35
N ALA A 5 -0.52 -2.53 6.11
CA ALA A 5 -0.07 -3.00 4.80
C ALA A 5 0.39 -4.45 4.90
N ARG A 6 -0.06 -5.27 3.96
CA ARG A 6 0.16 -6.72 3.96
C ARG A 6 0.70 -7.19 2.61
N LEU A 7 1.64 -8.11 2.66
CA LEU A 7 2.09 -8.85 1.47
C LEU A 7 1.41 -10.22 1.50
N ILE A 8 0.74 -10.55 0.40
CA ILE A 8 -0.09 -11.75 0.30
C ILE A 8 0.53 -12.73 -0.70
N THR A 9 0.62 -14.00 -0.32
CA THR A 9 1.01 -15.10 -1.21
C THR A 9 0.13 -16.31 -0.88
N ASP A 10 -0.47 -16.91 -1.89
CA ASP A 10 -1.38 -18.05 -1.76
C ASP A 10 -2.52 -17.78 -0.77
N GLY A 11 -3.04 -16.54 -0.82
CA GLY A 11 -4.14 -16.12 0.05
C GLY A 11 -3.76 -15.87 1.51
N LYS A 12 -2.47 -15.90 1.83
CA LYS A 12 -1.98 -15.73 3.20
C LYS A 12 -1.18 -14.45 3.36
N ASN A 13 -1.35 -13.80 4.49
CA ASN A 13 -0.51 -12.68 4.90
C ASN A 13 0.86 -13.22 5.32
N VAL A 14 1.90 -13.03 4.48
CA VAL A 14 3.24 -13.53 4.74
C VAL A 14 4.16 -12.49 5.37
N LYS A 15 3.80 -11.21 5.27
CA LYS A 15 4.55 -10.11 5.88
C LYS A 15 3.65 -8.90 5.96
N ASP A 16 3.69 -8.15 7.05
CA ASP A 16 2.88 -6.95 7.20
C ASP A 16 3.58 -5.89 8.03
N THR A 17 3.04 -4.69 8.00
CA THR A 17 3.51 -3.58 8.81
C THR A 17 2.38 -2.61 9.11
N LEU A 18 2.52 -1.86 10.18
CA LEU A 18 1.63 -0.76 10.52
C LEU A 18 2.37 0.56 10.29
N TYR A 19 1.67 1.52 9.74
CA TYR A 19 2.18 2.86 9.49
C TYR A 19 1.18 3.87 10.01
N ALA A 20 1.66 4.90 10.69
CA ALA A 20 0.80 5.97 11.20
C ALA A 20 1.47 7.32 11.07
N ASP A 21 0.68 8.34 10.73
CA ASP A 21 1.10 9.74 10.75
C ASP A 21 -0.11 10.62 11.06
N ASN A 22 0.11 11.93 11.16
CA ASN A 22 -0.93 12.91 11.44
C ASN A 22 -1.35 13.69 10.19
N MET A 23 -0.91 13.24 9.01
CA MET A 23 -1.20 13.94 7.76
C MET A 23 -2.64 13.67 7.30
N PRO A 24 -3.31 14.67 6.73
CA PRO A 24 -4.60 14.43 6.10
C PRO A 24 -4.42 13.56 4.86
N LEU A 25 -5.44 12.80 4.49
CA LEU A 25 -5.39 11.94 3.32
C LEU A 25 -5.60 12.77 2.04
N ASN A 26 -4.51 12.98 1.32
CA ASN A 26 -4.51 13.59 -0.01
C ASN A 26 -3.52 12.83 -0.88
N PHE A 27 -3.41 13.17 -2.16
CA PHE A 27 -2.57 12.40 -3.08
C PHE A 27 -1.11 12.43 -2.66
N ASP A 28 -0.58 13.57 -2.22
CA ASP A 28 0.83 13.69 -1.80
C ASP A 28 1.12 12.86 -0.56
N SER A 29 0.27 12.91 0.44
CA SER A 29 0.44 12.09 1.65
C SER A 29 0.25 10.60 1.37
N TYR A 30 -0.63 10.27 0.41
CA TYR A 30 -0.82 8.90 -0.06
C TYR A 30 0.46 8.37 -0.71
N GLU A 31 1.08 9.13 -1.60
CA GLU A 31 2.35 8.75 -2.24
C GLU A 31 3.46 8.56 -1.19
N ASN A 32 3.55 9.49 -0.25
CA ASN A 32 4.55 9.40 0.82
C ASN A 32 4.32 8.17 1.70
N MET A 33 3.07 7.88 2.02
CA MET A 33 2.70 6.69 2.79
C MET A 33 3.13 5.41 2.07
N LEU A 34 2.86 5.32 0.75
CA LEU A 34 3.24 4.14 -0.02
C LEU A 34 4.76 3.91 -0.02
N ARG A 35 5.54 4.98 -0.16
CA ARG A 35 7.00 4.88 -0.08
C ARG A 35 7.47 4.39 1.29
N LYS A 36 6.87 4.91 2.36
CA LYS A 36 7.23 4.52 3.72
C LYS A 36 6.84 3.07 4.02
N VAL A 37 5.66 2.65 3.59
CA VAL A 37 5.18 1.28 3.76
C VAL A 37 6.08 0.31 2.98
N ALA A 38 6.42 0.64 1.74
CA ALA A 38 7.31 -0.19 0.92
C ALA A 38 8.68 -0.34 1.58
N GLU A 39 9.21 0.74 2.14
CA GLU A 39 10.49 0.73 2.86
C GLU A 39 10.41 -0.19 4.08
N LEU A 40 9.34 -0.12 4.87
CA LEU A 40 9.13 -0.97 6.03
C LEU A 40 8.97 -2.45 5.65
N LEU A 41 8.36 -2.73 4.51
CA LEU A 41 8.18 -4.09 4.01
C LEU A 41 9.40 -4.59 3.20
N GLU A 42 10.39 -3.72 2.99
CA GLU A 42 11.61 -4.04 2.23
C GLU A 42 11.30 -4.44 0.78
N ILE A 43 10.37 -3.73 0.15
CA ILE A 43 10.00 -3.92 -1.25
C ILE A 43 10.11 -2.59 -2.00
N SER A 44 10.08 -2.64 -3.33
CA SER A 44 9.95 -1.45 -4.16
C SER A 44 8.57 -0.86 -4.01
N SER A 45 8.46 0.46 -4.08
CA SER A 45 7.17 1.14 -4.02
C SER A 45 6.39 0.89 -5.32
N PRO A 46 5.06 0.66 -5.25
CA PRO A 46 4.26 0.55 -6.46
C PRO A 46 4.17 1.89 -7.18
N VAL A 47 3.80 1.84 -8.46
CA VAL A 47 3.52 3.05 -9.23
C VAL A 47 2.27 3.70 -8.63
N THR A 48 2.36 5.00 -8.35
CA THR A 48 1.27 5.74 -7.74
C THR A 48 0.37 6.34 -8.82
N MET A 49 -0.91 5.98 -8.83
CA MET A 49 -1.88 6.46 -9.80
C MET A 49 -3.09 7.08 -9.11
N GLN A 50 -3.66 8.11 -9.73
CA GLN A 50 -4.84 8.78 -9.19
C GLN A 50 -6.03 7.83 -9.01
N ILE A 51 -6.19 6.88 -9.93
CA ILE A 51 -7.31 5.92 -9.85
C ILE A 51 -7.17 5.01 -8.62
N HIS A 52 -5.94 4.62 -8.27
CA HIS A 52 -5.68 3.83 -7.07
C HIS A 52 -6.00 4.62 -5.81
N PHE A 53 -5.60 5.88 -5.79
CA PHE A 53 -5.88 6.77 -4.67
C PHE A 53 -7.39 6.98 -4.49
N LYS A 54 -8.13 7.21 -5.58
CA LYS A 54 -9.59 7.35 -5.53
C LYS A 54 -10.25 6.12 -4.92
N HIS A 55 -9.84 4.95 -5.35
CA HIS A 55 -10.35 3.68 -4.83
C HIS A 55 -10.07 3.54 -3.34
N PHE A 56 -8.82 3.80 -2.94
CA PHE A 56 -8.43 3.72 -1.53
C PHE A 56 -9.22 4.73 -0.67
N LYS A 57 -9.36 5.96 -1.16
CA LYS A 57 -10.11 6.99 -0.46
C LYS A 57 -11.58 6.61 -0.26
N GLU A 58 -12.17 5.97 -1.27
CA GLU A 58 -13.58 5.57 -1.24
C GLU A 58 -13.83 4.34 -0.36
N PHE A 59 -12.96 3.33 -0.45
CA PHE A 59 -13.20 2.03 0.18
C PHE A 59 -12.30 1.75 1.39
N ASN A 60 -11.36 2.62 1.71
CA ASN A 60 -10.38 2.46 2.80
C ASN A 60 -9.45 1.26 2.62
N VAL A 61 -9.43 0.66 1.46
CA VAL A 61 -8.59 -0.49 1.12
C VAL A 61 -8.24 -0.45 -0.36
N HIS A 62 -7.03 -0.90 -0.69
CA HIS A 62 -6.62 -1.07 -2.08
C HIS A 62 -5.64 -2.23 -2.17
N ARG A 63 -5.75 -3.00 -3.27
CA ARG A 63 -4.86 -4.11 -3.58
C ARG A 63 -3.98 -3.74 -4.77
N PHE A 64 -2.68 -3.81 -4.59
CA PHE A 64 -1.70 -3.68 -5.68
C PHE A 64 -1.31 -5.08 -6.16
N ILE A 65 -1.29 -5.28 -7.47
CA ILE A 65 -0.88 -6.53 -8.10
C ILE A 65 0.53 -6.36 -8.67
N PRO A 66 1.23 -7.44 -9.07
CA PRO A 66 2.61 -7.31 -9.58
C PRO A 66 2.77 -6.33 -10.74
N ASP A 67 1.76 -6.18 -11.59
CA ASP A 67 1.80 -5.23 -12.71
C ASP A 67 1.83 -3.76 -12.28
N ASP A 68 1.52 -3.47 -11.03
CA ASP A 68 1.56 -2.12 -10.49
C ASP A 68 2.96 -1.70 -10.05
N PHE A 69 3.94 -2.59 -10.17
CA PHE A 69 5.32 -2.36 -9.76
C PHE A 69 6.23 -2.31 -10.99
N VAL A 70 7.16 -1.36 -11.03
CA VAL A 70 8.15 -1.27 -12.10
C VAL A 70 9.19 -2.38 -11.93
N GLU A 71 9.60 -2.63 -10.70
CA GLU A 71 10.56 -3.67 -10.38
C GLU A 71 9.86 -4.99 -10.08
N SER A 72 10.64 -6.07 -10.09
CA SER A 72 10.16 -7.41 -9.78
C SER A 72 9.50 -7.44 -8.40
N PHE A 73 8.31 -8.02 -8.32
CA PHE A 73 7.52 -8.13 -7.10
C PHE A 73 7.20 -9.61 -6.86
N ASP A 74 7.74 -10.17 -5.79
CA ASP A 74 7.75 -11.62 -5.55
C ASP A 74 6.53 -12.14 -4.77
N TYR A 75 5.49 -11.33 -4.62
CA TYR A 75 4.27 -11.69 -3.89
C TYR A 75 3.08 -11.65 -4.85
N ASP A 76 1.95 -12.19 -4.45
CA ASP A 76 0.74 -12.14 -5.25
C ASP A 76 0.10 -10.75 -5.25
N SER A 77 0.12 -10.09 -4.10
CA SER A 77 -0.42 -8.74 -3.97
C SER A 77 0.12 -8.03 -2.74
N MET A 78 -0.02 -6.70 -2.73
CA MET A 78 0.15 -5.89 -1.54
C MET A 78 -1.19 -5.21 -1.26
N GLU A 79 -1.73 -5.42 -0.07
CA GLU A 79 -2.97 -4.77 0.36
C GLU A 79 -2.68 -3.69 1.38
N ILE A 80 -3.28 -2.53 1.19
CA ILE A 80 -3.23 -1.45 2.19
C ILE A 80 -4.64 -1.20 2.68
N GLU A 81 -4.78 -0.97 3.97
CA GLU A 81 -6.06 -0.74 4.60
C GLU A 81 -5.94 0.37 5.63
N CYS A 82 -6.85 1.34 5.56
CA CYS A 82 -6.97 2.37 6.60
C CYS A 82 -7.83 1.79 7.71
N TYR A 83 -7.28 1.70 8.93
CA TYR A 83 -7.97 1.05 10.04
C TYR A 83 -8.38 2.03 11.14
N GLU A 84 -8.44 3.29 10.82
CA GLU A 84 -8.83 4.33 11.76
C GLU A 84 -10.30 4.72 11.63
#